data_281b79d400e4b8c5f5b3f4b1544a56e6
#
_entry.id   281b79d400e4b8c5f5b3f4b1544a56e6
#
_cell.length_a   1.000
_cell.length_b   1.000
_cell.length_c   1.000
_cell.angle_alpha   90.00
_cell.angle_beta   90.00
_cell.angle_gamma   90.00
#
_symmetry.space_group_name_H-M   'P 1'
#
loop_
_entity.id
_entity.type
_entity.pdbx_description
1 polymer ?
#
loop_
_entity_poly.entity_id
_entity_poly.type
_entity_poly.pdbx_seq_one_letter_code
_entity_poly.pdbx_strand_id
1 'polypeptide(L)'
;MGVFSVFQASKNERAHLQQCDETATITHCLDPEGPPQRLRSAAMPDTAATDRHVLVPTANLRDLGGLSTTDGRTVRTGQLFRSGHLYDLEVPGRATIDALGLRTIVDLRRPTEVARRPHPDLPGCEVVGISVSDDDNEFAVVANAMVDPDAEPLGPDHITSYFRTLVTDRLDRYRTVFEVATNPDHLPLLFNCTAGKDRTGVVAAILLRILGVDEDTVMADYLLSNEVRRRWIETAEIDYRRRIAERLGTKPDEVPENRMASLWALLYCRQEYLEAILETAVDQWGTWTSFVAEGLGLADDHVATFRAALLH
;
A
#
# COMPACT_ATOMS: atom_id res chain seq x y z
N MET A 1 -28.02 7.87 -55.75
CA MET A 1 -28.03 8.93 -54.71
C MET A 1 -28.18 8.24 -53.36
N GLY A 2 -27.11 8.03 -52.65
CA GLY A 2 -27.08 7.37 -51.36
C GLY A 2 -26.01 8.06 -50.52
N VAL A 3 -26.41 8.66 -49.41
CA VAL A 3 -25.55 9.46 -48.55
C VAL A 3 -24.94 8.52 -47.51
N PHE A 4 -23.64 8.33 -47.57
CA PHE A 4 -22.83 7.75 -46.50
C PHE A 4 -22.65 8.80 -45.40
N SER A 5 -23.22 8.55 -44.21
CA SER A 5 -22.91 9.29 -43.02
C SER A 5 -21.76 8.58 -42.29
N VAL A 6 -20.57 9.16 -42.40
CA VAL A 6 -19.37 8.72 -41.64
C VAL A 6 -19.40 9.41 -40.30
N PHE A 7 -19.57 8.63 -39.23
CA PHE A 7 -19.32 9.10 -37.85
C PHE A 7 -17.83 9.44 -37.74
N GLN A 8 -17.51 10.71 -37.68
CA GLN A 8 -16.19 11.21 -37.34
C GLN A 8 -16.05 11.25 -35.84
N ALA A 9 -15.39 10.25 -35.24
CA ALA A 9 -14.92 10.31 -33.89
C ALA A 9 -13.93 11.51 -33.74
N SER A 10 -14.08 12.26 -32.66
CA SER A 10 -13.31 13.48 -32.44
C SER A 10 -11.80 13.18 -32.36
N LYS A 11 -10.97 14.13 -32.77
CA LYS A 11 -9.49 14.01 -32.73
C LYS A 11 -8.96 13.76 -31.31
N ASN A 12 -9.71 14.12 -30.26
CA ASN A 12 -9.31 13.92 -28.87
C ASN A 12 -9.45 12.45 -28.41
N GLU A 13 -10.45 11.69 -28.91
CA GLU A 13 -10.57 10.26 -28.58
C GLU A 13 -9.49 9.41 -29.25
N ARG A 14 -9.01 9.79 -30.44
CA ARG A 14 -7.90 9.10 -31.11
C ARG A 14 -6.53 9.41 -30.46
N ALA A 15 -6.33 10.57 -29.86
CA ALA A 15 -5.10 10.92 -29.17
C ALA A 15 -4.95 10.15 -27.85
N HIS A 16 -6.05 9.81 -27.17
CA HIS A 16 -6.02 8.97 -25.96
C HIS A 16 -5.74 7.49 -26.23
N LEU A 17 -6.09 6.99 -27.41
CA LEU A 17 -5.84 5.59 -27.83
C LEU A 17 -4.46 5.38 -28.45
N GLN A 18 -3.78 6.44 -28.92
CA GLN A 18 -2.46 6.36 -29.57
C GLN A 18 -1.28 6.64 -28.63
N GLN A 19 -1.50 6.97 -27.37
CA GLN A 19 -0.46 7.20 -26.36
C GLN A 19 -0.31 6.06 -25.34
N CYS A 20 -0.94 4.91 -25.56
CA CYS A 20 -0.53 3.64 -24.97
C CYS A 20 0.62 3.09 -25.81
N ASP A 21 1.83 3.55 -25.53
CA ASP A 21 3.06 2.94 -26.03
C ASP A 21 3.05 1.47 -25.62
N GLU A 22 3.37 0.55 -26.54
CA GLU A 22 3.30 -0.92 -26.36
C GLU A 22 4.19 -1.45 -25.22
N THR A 23 4.95 -0.58 -24.58
CA THR A 23 5.79 -0.84 -23.39
C THR A 23 5.28 -0.23 -22.09
N ALA A 24 4.08 0.39 -22.08
CA ALA A 24 3.49 0.91 -20.85
C ALA A 24 3.11 -0.26 -19.92
N THR A 25 4.02 -0.56 -19.04
CA THR A 25 3.92 -1.58 -17.98
C THR A 25 2.56 -1.51 -17.30
N ILE A 26 1.88 -2.64 -17.14
CA ILE A 26 0.56 -2.78 -16.49
C ILE A 26 0.56 -2.31 -15.02
N THR A 27 1.71 -2.05 -14.43
CA THR A 27 1.80 -1.24 -13.21
C THR A 27 1.04 0.10 -13.37
N HIS A 28 0.90 0.58 -14.59
CA HIS A 28 0.02 1.70 -14.93
C HIS A 28 -1.47 1.32 -14.93
N CYS A 29 -1.80 0.04 -15.13
CA CYS A 29 -3.17 -0.47 -15.17
C CYS A 29 -3.67 -0.95 -13.80
N LEU A 30 -2.76 -1.33 -12.88
CA LEU A 30 -3.11 -1.70 -11.50
C LEU A 30 -3.26 -0.49 -10.57
N ASP A 31 -2.98 0.71 -11.08
CA ASP A 31 -3.27 1.97 -10.42
C ASP A 31 -4.39 2.69 -11.19
N PRO A 32 -5.64 2.16 -11.13
CA PRO A 32 -6.76 2.79 -11.80
C PRO A 32 -7.04 4.15 -11.18
N GLU A 33 -7.59 5.04 -11.96
CA GLU A 33 -8.16 6.33 -11.56
C GLU A 33 -9.05 6.18 -10.31
N GLY A 34 -8.52 6.26 -9.11
CA GLY A 34 -9.21 6.19 -7.81
C GLY A 34 -10.19 5.02 -7.64
N PRO A 35 -10.80 4.85 -6.48
CA PRO A 35 -11.91 3.93 -6.34
C PRO A 35 -12.99 4.33 -7.37
N PRO A 36 -13.59 3.35 -8.10
CA PRO A 36 -14.59 3.63 -9.10
C PRO A 36 -15.65 4.59 -8.55
N GLN A 37 -16.05 5.60 -9.33
CA GLN A 37 -16.98 6.66 -8.90
C GLN A 37 -18.22 6.14 -8.16
N ARG A 38 -18.60 4.87 -8.37
CA ARG A 38 -19.72 4.20 -7.68
C ARG A 38 -19.49 3.94 -6.19
N LEU A 39 -18.23 3.96 -5.70
CA LEU A 39 -17.94 3.76 -4.28
C LEU A 39 -18.09 5.03 -3.44
N ARG A 40 -18.27 6.20 -4.07
CA ARG A 40 -18.33 7.49 -3.40
C ARG A 40 -19.62 7.72 -2.60
N SER A 41 -20.70 6.90 -2.78
CA SER A 41 -22.02 7.21 -2.21
C SER A 41 -22.62 6.17 -1.25
N ALA A 42 -21.93 5.10 -0.89
CA ALA A 42 -22.51 4.07 -0.02
C ALA A 42 -21.94 4.14 1.40
N ALA A 43 -22.77 4.49 2.38
CA ALA A 43 -22.42 4.42 3.80
C ALA A 43 -21.94 3.02 4.20
N MET A 44 -20.86 2.95 5.00
CA MET A 44 -20.32 1.69 5.52
C MET A 44 -21.31 1.03 6.50
N PRO A 45 -21.47 -0.30 6.49
CA PRO A 45 -22.18 -0.97 7.57
C PRO A 45 -21.35 -0.94 8.86
N ASP A 46 -22.05 -0.75 9.97
CA ASP A 46 -21.55 -0.69 11.34
C ASP A 46 -20.94 -2.05 11.74
N THR A 47 -19.61 -2.12 11.92
CA THR A 47 -18.91 -3.29 12.47
C THR A 47 -18.06 -2.87 13.66
N ALA A 48 -18.65 -2.95 14.84
CA ALA A 48 -18.18 -2.36 16.10
C ALA A 48 -16.82 -2.84 16.66
N ALA A 49 -16.11 -3.77 16.03
CA ALA A 49 -14.84 -4.31 16.54
C ALA A 49 -13.59 -3.83 15.79
N THR A 50 -13.72 -3.43 14.52
CA THR A 50 -12.63 -2.91 13.66
C THR A 50 -12.53 -1.39 13.69
N ASP A 51 -13.48 -0.72 14.31
CA ASP A 51 -13.77 0.70 14.10
C ASP A 51 -12.90 1.68 14.89
N ARG A 52 -12.22 1.20 15.95
CA ARG A 52 -11.55 2.12 16.88
C ARG A 52 -10.33 2.84 16.32
N HIS A 53 -9.71 2.33 15.25
CA HIS A 53 -8.47 2.86 14.71
C HIS A 53 -8.57 3.33 13.26
N VAL A 54 -9.60 2.91 12.53
CA VAL A 54 -9.80 3.28 11.12
C VAL A 54 -10.48 4.65 11.06
N LEU A 55 -9.73 5.65 10.56
CA LEU A 55 -10.15 7.04 10.52
C LEU A 55 -10.77 7.42 9.16
N VAL A 56 -10.16 6.98 8.05
CA VAL A 56 -10.66 7.22 6.68
C VAL A 56 -10.53 5.91 5.89
N PRO A 57 -11.58 5.09 5.82
CA PRO A 57 -11.53 3.79 5.16
C PRO A 57 -11.14 3.85 3.68
N THR A 58 -11.59 4.86 2.95
CA THR A 58 -11.29 5.05 1.52
C THR A 58 -9.79 5.24 1.25
N ALA A 59 -9.06 5.83 2.21
CA ALA A 59 -7.62 5.98 2.19
C ALA A 59 -6.87 4.86 2.94
N ASN A 60 -7.56 3.84 3.46
CA ASN A 60 -6.94 2.85 4.35
C ASN A 60 -6.18 3.51 5.52
N LEU A 61 -6.64 4.71 5.95
CA LEU A 61 -6.01 5.49 7.00
C LEU A 61 -6.43 4.99 8.37
N ARG A 62 -5.44 4.73 9.22
CA ARG A 62 -5.65 4.36 10.62
C ARG A 62 -4.53 4.81 11.54
N ASP A 63 -4.88 4.95 12.82
CA ASP A 63 -3.95 5.16 13.93
C ASP A 63 -3.37 3.80 14.37
N LEU A 64 -2.08 3.73 14.59
CA LEU A 64 -1.40 2.55 15.16
C LEU A 64 -1.35 2.58 16.69
N GLY A 65 -1.89 3.61 17.32
CA GLY A 65 -2.00 3.71 18.77
C GLY A 65 -3.06 2.79 19.38
N GLY A 66 -3.00 2.61 20.69
CA GLY A 66 -3.93 1.77 21.45
C GLY A 66 -3.60 0.28 21.46
N LEU A 67 -2.56 -0.16 20.72
CA LEU A 67 -2.10 -1.54 20.71
C LEU A 67 -1.25 -1.83 21.95
N SER A 68 -1.47 -3.01 22.57
CA SER A 68 -0.70 -3.45 23.73
C SER A 68 0.65 -4.04 23.31
N THR A 69 1.66 -3.82 24.11
CA THR A 69 2.98 -4.41 23.96
C THR A 69 3.17 -5.62 24.86
N THR A 70 4.12 -6.49 24.54
CA THR A 70 4.43 -7.70 25.33
C THR A 70 4.96 -7.39 26.75
N ASP A 71 5.45 -6.18 26.99
CA ASP A 71 5.92 -5.71 28.29
C ASP A 71 4.83 -4.95 29.10
N GLY A 72 3.56 -4.98 28.62
CA GLY A 72 2.40 -4.46 29.32
C GLY A 72 2.14 -2.96 29.13
N ARG A 73 2.91 -2.28 28.26
CA ARG A 73 2.65 -0.90 27.87
C ARG A 73 1.65 -0.81 26.69
N THR A 74 1.27 0.39 26.34
CA THR A 74 0.35 0.65 25.24
C THR A 74 0.95 1.70 24.29
N VAL A 75 0.78 1.52 22.99
CA VAL A 75 1.19 2.50 21.98
C VAL A 75 0.30 3.73 22.08
N ARG A 76 0.88 4.92 22.17
CA ARG A 76 0.13 6.20 22.25
C ARG A 76 -0.68 6.43 20.99
N THR A 77 -1.95 6.77 21.16
CA THR A 77 -2.82 7.21 20.06
C THR A 77 -2.45 8.59 19.54
N GLY A 78 -2.80 8.87 18.31
CA GLY A 78 -2.62 10.21 17.73
C GLY A 78 -1.17 10.56 17.37
N GLN A 79 -0.26 9.59 17.33
CA GLN A 79 1.16 9.85 17.08
C GLN A 79 1.69 9.17 15.80
N LEU A 80 1.20 7.98 15.48
CA LEU A 80 1.72 7.18 14.37
C LEU A 80 0.57 6.66 13.51
N PHE A 81 0.54 7.09 12.26
CA PHE A 81 -0.53 6.78 11.33
C PHE A 81 -0.02 6.07 10.08
N ARG A 82 -0.85 5.22 9.51
CA ARG A 82 -0.60 4.60 8.20
C ARG A 82 -1.76 4.84 7.25
N SER A 83 -1.46 5.00 5.94
CA SER A 83 -2.52 5.15 4.92
C SER A 83 -2.10 4.72 3.52
N GLY A 84 -3.06 4.71 2.60
CA GLY A 84 -2.85 4.86 1.17
C GLY A 84 -2.63 6.32 0.78
N HIS A 85 -2.69 6.62 -0.52
CA HIS A 85 -2.56 8.01 -0.98
C HIS A 85 -3.71 8.88 -0.45
N LEU A 86 -3.41 10.15 -0.21
CA LEU A 86 -4.36 11.14 0.31
C LEU A 86 -5.00 12.01 -0.79
N TYR A 87 -4.77 11.65 -2.05
CA TYR A 87 -5.35 12.32 -3.21
C TYR A 87 -6.86 12.04 -3.29
N ASP A 88 -7.66 13.01 -3.70
CA ASP A 88 -9.12 12.89 -3.87
C ASP A 88 -9.91 12.48 -2.61
N LEU A 89 -9.45 12.87 -1.43
CA LEU A 89 -10.24 12.71 -0.22
C LEU A 89 -11.51 13.55 -0.30
N GLU A 90 -12.65 12.92 -0.01
CA GLU A 90 -13.90 13.65 0.22
C GLU A 90 -13.78 14.60 1.43
N VAL A 91 -14.68 15.59 1.50
CA VAL A 91 -14.66 16.63 2.54
C VAL A 91 -14.51 16.07 3.97
N PRO A 92 -15.25 15.01 4.39
CA PRO A 92 -15.07 14.45 5.73
C PRO A 92 -13.69 13.86 5.95
N GLY A 93 -13.13 13.15 4.95
CA GLY A 93 -11.79 12.57 5.02
C GLY A 93 -10.72 13.64 5.09
N ARG A 94 -10.87 14.73 4.34
CA ARG A 94 -9.97 15.86 4.40
C ARG A 94 -9.98 16.51 5.77
N ALA A 95 -11.14 16.77 6.35
CA ALA A 95 -11.26 17.34 7.69
C ALA A 95 -10.62 16.44 8.76
N THR A 96 -10.74 15.11 8.59
CA THR A 96 -10.06 14.16 9.47
C THR A 96 -8.54 14.31 9.40
N ILE A 97 -7.95 14.36 8.19
CA ILE A 97 -6.50 14.55 8.02
C ILE A 97 -6.04 15.89 8.64
N ASP A 98 -6.75 16.97 8.39
CA ASP A 98 -6.41 18.30 8.94
C ASP A 98 -6.44 18.28 10.47
N ALA A 99 -7.35 17.50 11.08
CA ALA A 99 -7.48 17.37 12.55
C ALA A 99 -6.36 16.53 13.19
N LEU A 100 -5.62 15.69 12.42
CA LEU A 100 -4.53 14.88 12.97
C LEU A 100 -3.32 15.72 13.40
N GLY A 101 -3.18 16.96 12.92
CA GLY A 101 -2.06 17.82 13.25
C GLY A 101 -0.72 17.23 12.83
N LEU A 102 -0.69 16.54 11.69
CA LEU A 102 0.51 15.85 11.20
C LEU A 102 1.68 16.82 11.05
N ARG A 103 2.82 16.42 11.59
CA ARG A 103 4.09 17.14 11.40
C ARG A 103 4.82 16.62 10.16
N THR A 104 4.79 15.31 9.94
CA THR A 104 5.55 14.67 8.87
C THR A 104 4.72 13.60 8.17
N ILE A 105 4.83 13.55 6.84
CA ILE A 105 4.38 12.43 6.00
C ILE A 105 5.62 11.80 5.36
N VAL A 106 5.80 10.50 5.57
CA VAL A 106 6.78 9.70 4.83
C VAL A 106 6.09 9.03 3.65
N ASP A 107 6.35 9.55 2.45
CA ASP A 107 5.76 9.04 1.21
C ASP A 107 6.64 7.97 0.57
N LEU A 108 6.20 6.71 0.63
CA LEU A 108 6.92 5.54 0.11
C LEU A 108 6.71 5.33 -1.40
N ARG A 109 5.95 6.20 -2.05
CA ARG A 109 5.55 6.05 -3.45
C ARG A 109 6.70 6.41 -4.39
N ARG A 110 6.64 5.82 -5.57
CA ARG A 110 7.51 6.18 -6.69
C ARG A 110 7.19 7.58 -7.20
N PRO A 111 8.16 8.31 -7.76
CA PRO A 111 7.91 9.64 -8.34
C PRO A 111 6.77 9.64 -9.36
N THR A 112 6.63 8.58 -10.16
CA THR A 112 5.56 8.41 -11.14
C THR A 112 4.17 8.29 -10.52
N GLU A 113 4.05 7.64 -9.35
CA GLU A 113 2.81 7.56 -8.59
C GLU A 113 2.44 8.92 -7.94
N VAL A 114 3.45 9.62 -7.40
CA VAL A 114 3.26 10.96 -6.80
C VAL A 114 2.82 11.98 -7.85
N ALA A 115 3.46 11.98 -9.04
CA ALA A 115 3.11 12.90 -10.12
C ALA A 115 1.65 12.74 -10.59
N ARG A 116 1.11 11.53 -10.57
CA ARG A 116 -0.29 11.26 -10.92
C ARG A 116 -1.28 11.63 -9.84
N ARG A 117 -0.90 11.43 -8.57
CA ARG A 117 -1.74 11.64 -7.40
C ARG A 117 -0.96 12.38 -6.33
N PRO A 118 -0.71 13.67 -6.50
CA PRO A 118 0.05 14.47 -5.53
C PRO A 118 -0.67 14.50 -4.18
N HIS A 119 0.08 14.78 -3.11
CA HIS A 119 -0.53 15.09 -1.83
C HIS A 119 -1.41 16.33 -1.93
N PRO A 120 -2.51 16.39 -1.18
CA PRO A 120 -3.22 17.65 -0.96
C PRO A 120 -2.30 18.64 -0.23
N ASP A 121 -2.59 19.93 -0.36
CA ASP A 121 -1.90 20.95 0.43
C ASP A 121 -2.21 20.71 1.93
N LEU A 122 -1.17 20.52 2.74
CA LEU A 122 -1.23 20.27 4.19
C LEU A 122 -0.32 21.27 4.91
N PRO A 123 -0.82 22.47 5.22
CA PRO A 123 -0.03 23.53 5.82
C PRO A 123 0.64 23.09 7.14
N GLY A 124 1.95 23.31 7.24
CA GLY A 124 2.72 22.93 8.42
C GLY A 124 3.15 21.47 8.49
N CYS A 125 2.79 20.64 7.50
CA CYS A 125 3.23 19.28 7.39
C CYS A 125 4.37 19.15 6.37
N GLU A 126 5.48 18.53 6.77
CA GLU A 126 6.59 18.20 5.88
C GLU A 126 6.31 16.87 5.16
N VAL A 127 6.51 16.83 3.85
CA VAL A 127 6.41 15.57 3.07
C VAL A 127 7.81 15.11 2.68
N VAL A 128 8.25 13.98 3.25
CA VAL A 128 9.53 13.34 2.98
C VAL A 128 9.30 12.17 2.02
N GLY A 129 9.68 12.34 0.75
CA GLY A 129 9.54 11.30 -0.28
C GLY A 129 10.71 10.31 -0.24
N ILE A 130 10.43 9.05 0.06
CA ILE A 130 11.41 7.95 0.07
C ILE A 130 10.85 6.78 -0.75
N SER A 131 11.18 6.73 -2.03
CA SER A 131 10.72 5.64 -2.90
C SER A 131 11.40 4.31 -2.53
N VAL A 132 10.61 3.34 -2.07
CA VAL A 132 11.12 2.02 -1.64
C VAL A 132 10.94 0.93 -2.71
N SER A 133 10.48 1.27 -3.91
CA SER A 133 10.31 0.33 -5.02
C SER A 133 10.63 0.98 -6.36
N ASP A 134 10.96 0.16 -7.34
CA ASP A 134 11.22 0.55 -8.72
C ASP A 134 9.98 0.32 -9.60
N ASP A 135 9.95 0.87 -10.82
CA ASP A 135 8.79 0.75 -11.74
C ASP A 135 8.66 -0.67 -12.32
N ASP A 136 9.76 -1.41 -12.40
CA ASP A 136 9.88 -2.78 -12.92
C ASP A 136 9.96 -3.85 -11.81
N ASN A 137 9.34 -3.58 -10.66
CA ASN A 137 9.32 -4.51 -9.54
C ASN A 137 8.44 -5.76 -9.80
N GLU A 138 8.50 -6.73 -8.88
CA GLU A 138 7.84 -8.02 -8.99
C GLU A 138 6.32 -7.91 -9.11
N PHE A 139 5.68 -6.90 -8.53
CA PHE A 139 4.26 -6.61 -8.74
C PHE A 139 3.96 -6.26 -10.19
N ALA A 140 4.84 -5.49 -10.84
CA ALA A 140 4.74 -5.17 -12.25
C ALA A 140 4.89 -6.42 -13.12
N VAL A 141 5.84 -7.28 -12.78
CA VAL A 141 6.07 -8.55 -13.48
C VAL A 141 4.84 -9.45 -13.42
N VAL A 142 4.27 -9.66 -12.21
CA VAL A 142 3.05 -10.45 -12.03
C VAL A 142 1.87 -9.84 -12.78
N ALA A 143 1.72 -8.51 -12.71
CA ALA A 143 0.62 -7.81 -13.37
C ALA A 143 0.70 -7.92 -14.90
N ASN A 144 1.91 -7.83 -15.47
CA ASN A 144 2.13 -7.99 -16.91
C ASN A 144 1.84 -9.41 -17.37
N ALA A 145 2.40 -10.42 -16.68
CA ALA A 145 2.17 -11.83 -17.01
C ALA A 145 0.69 -12.24 -16.90
N MET A 146 -0.05 -11.63 -15.97
CA MET A 146 -1.49 -11.91 -15.76
C MET A 146 -2.33 -11.61 -17.01
N VAL A 147 -1.98 -10.61 -17.79
CA VAL A 147 -2.79 -10.17 -18.95
C VAL A 147 -2.14 -10.46 -20.29
N ASP A 148 -0.91 -10.95 -20.32
CA ASP A 148 -0.22 -11.37 -21.53
C ASP A 148 -0.73 -12.78 -21.94
N PRO A 149 -1.40 -12.95 -23.12
CA PRO A 149 -1.91 -14.24 -23.53
C PRO A 149 -0.81 -15.28 -23.77
N ASP A 150 0.40 -14.83 -24.10
CA ASP A 150 1.55 -15.69 -24.42
C ASP A 150 2.42 -16.03 -23.18
N ALA A 151 2.19 -15.36 -22.04
CA ALA A 151 2.93 -15.60 -20.79
C ALA A 151 2.18 -16.54 -19.85
N GLU A 152 2.93 -17.39 -19.13
CA GLU A 152 2.39 -18.14 -17.99
C GLU A 152 2.08 -17.16 -16.82
N PRO A 153 0.88 -17.23 -16.24
CA PRO A 153 0.52 -16.41 -15.09
C PRO A 153 1.40 -16.71 -13.88
N LEU A 154 1.85 -15.68 -13.19
CA LEU A 154 2.70 -15.78 -12.01
C LEU A 154 1.86 -15.70 -10.74
N GLY A 155 2.08 -16.64 -9.82
CA GLY A 155 1.33 -16.76 -8.57
C GLY A 155 1.89 -15.91 -7.41
N PRO A 156 1.34 -16.14 -6.21
CA PRO A 156 1.72 -15.42 -5.00
C PRO A 156 3.20 -15.58 -4.61
N ASP A 157 3.87 -16.65 -5.03
CA ASP A 157 5.29 -16.87 -4.73
C ASP A 157 6.20 -15.77 -5.27
N HIS A 158 5.84 -15.18 -6.43
CA HIS A 158 6.58 -14.04 -6.97
C HIS A 158 6.40 -12.79 -6.12
N ILE A 159 5.21 -12.58 -5.57
CA ILE A 159 4.97 -11.49 -4.63
C ILE A 159 5.68 -11.74 -3.30
N THR A 160 5.66 -12.99 -2.81
CA THR A 160 6.42 -13.38 -1.61
C THR A 160 7.92 -13.12 -1.79
N SER A 161 8.46 -13.42 -2.97
CA SER A 161 9.86 -13.10 -3.30
C SER A 161 10.14 -11.60 -3.24
N TYR A 162 9.24 -10.75 -3.75
CA TYR A 162 9.35 -9.30 -3.60
C TYR A 162 9.48 -8.89 -2.13
N PHE A 163 8.63 -9.43 -1.25
CA PHE A 163 8.69 -9.07 0.17
C PHE A 163 10.03 -9.44 0.81
N ARG A 164 10.65 -10.57 0.45
CA ARG A 164 12.00 -10.92 0.91
C ARG A 164 13.05 -9.89 0.51
N THR A 165 12.96 -9.35 -0.72
CA THR A 165 13.93 -8.35 -1.19
C THR A 165 13.87 -7.02 -0.43
N LEU A 166 12.80 -6.75 0.31
CA LEU A 166 12.67 -5.52 1.08
C LEU A 166 13.65 -5.44 2.26
N VAL A 167 14.01 -6.59 2.83
CA VAL A 167 14.98 -6.69 3.93
C VAL A 167 16.34 -7.23 3.48
N THR A 168 16.56 -7.33 2.18
CA THR A 168 17.81 -7.69 1.54
C THR A 168 18.23 -6.60 0.54
N ASP A 169 17.87 -6.72 -0.71
CA ASP A 169 18.36 -5.87 -1.82
C ASP A 169 17.89 -4.41 -1.73
N ARG A 170 16.74 -4.16 -1.09
CA ARG A 170 16.14 -2.83 -0.93
C ARG A 170 16.29 -2.26 0.48
N LEU A 171 17.03 -2.94 1.34
CA LEU A 171 17.16 -2.58 2.75
C LEU A 171 17.67 -1.15 2.98
N ASP A 172 18.59 -0.66 2.15
CA ASP A 172 19.13 0.71 2.28
C ASP A 172 18.06 1.79 2.17
N ARG A 173 17.06 1.59 1.29
CA ARG A 173 15.90 2.52 1.19
C ARG A 173 15.04 2.48 2.44
N TYR A 174 14.83 1.28 2.99
CA TYR A 174 14.08 1.11 4.23
C TYR A 174 14.82 1.67 5.45
N ARG A 175 16.16 1.60 5.50
CA ARG A 175 16.95 2.29 6.54
C ARG A 175 16.60 3.77 6.63
N THR A 176 16.58 4.47 5.51
CA THR A 176 16.20 5.89 5.47
C THR A 176 14.76 6.10 5.93
N VAL A 177 13.82 5.22 5.59
CA VAL A 177 12.45 5.29 6.10
C VAL A 177 12.41 5.18 7.62
N PHE A 178 13.12 4.19 8.19
CA PHE A 178 13.09 3.97 9.63
C PHE A 178 13.88 5.02 10.40
N GLU A 179 14.95 5.59 9.86
CA GLU A 179 15.64 6.74 10.43
C GLU A 179 14.69 7.92 10.63
N VAL A 180 13.87 8.24 9.61
CA VAL A 180 12.86 9.31 9.70
C VAL A 180 11.70 8.92 10.61
N ALA A 181 11.14 7.71 10.43
CA ALA A 181 9.91 7.29 11.12
C ALA A 181 10.08 7.02 12.61
N THR A 182 11.31 6.74 13.07
CA THR A 182 11.63 6.50 14.49
C THR A 182 12.20 7.73 15.20
N ASN A 183 12.32 8.86 14.51
CA ASN A 183 12.73 10.12 15.15
C ASN A 183 11.50 10.81 15.77
N PRO A 184 11.45 10.99 17.12
CA PRO A 184 10.32 11.60 17.81
C PRO A 184 10.01 13.04 17.38
N ASP A 185 10.98 13.78 16.83
CA ASP A 185 10.78 15.14 16.34
C ASP A 185 9.85 15.23 15.12
N HIS A 186 9.60 14.11 14.46
CA HIS A 186 8.69 14.00 13.30
C HIS A 186 7.24 13.68 13.69
N LEU A 187 6.96 13.40 14.96
CA LEU A 187 5.61 13.07 15.45
C LEU A 187 4.71 14.31 15.59
N PRO A 188 3.39 14.22 15.32
CA PRO A 188 2.67 13.09 14.76
C PRO A 188 3.05 12.81 13.32
N LEU A 189 3.30 11.52 13.00
CA LEU A 189 3.81 11.09 11.70
C LEU A 189 2.83 10.14 11.00
N LEU A 190 2.66 10.36 9.69
CA LEU A 190 1.95 9.43 8.81
C LEU A 190 2.93 8.88 7.77
N PHE A 191 2.87 7.59 7.49
CA PHE A 191 3.56 7.01 6.34
C PHE A 191 2.57 6.36 5.38
N ASN A 192 2.81 6.52 4.09
CA ASN A 192 1.88 6.06 3.08
C ASN A 192 2.56 5.49 1.82
N CYS A 193 1.83 4.65 1.11
CA CYS A 193 2.10 4.31 -0.28
C CYS A 193 0.83 4.55 -1.12
N THR A 194 0.66 3.88 -2.26
CA THR A 194 -0.55 4.05 -3.07
C THR A 194 -1.78 3.45 -2.41
N ALA A 195 -1.73 2.18 -2.01
CA ALA A 195 -2.86 1.45 -1.43
C ALA A 195 -2.87 1.42 0.11
N GLY A 196 -1.77 1.83 0.76
CA GLY A 196 -1.61 1.70 2.21
C GLY A 196 -1.51 0.24 2.68
N LYS A 197 -1.17 -0.68 1.78
CA LYS A 197 -1.25 -2.13 1.96
C LYS A 197 0.14 -2.74 2.13
N ASP A 198 0.88 -2.91 1.05
CA ASP A 198 2.16 -3.66 1.01
C ASP A 198 3.32 -2.85 1.61
N ARG A 199 3.86 -1.86 0.91
CA ARG A 199 4.98 -1.02 1.38
C ARG A 199 4.70 -0.38 2.74
N THR A 200 3.50 0.18 2.91
CA THR A 200 3.03 0.74 4.17
C THR A 200 2.85 -0.35 5.24
N GLY A 201 2.38 -1.54 4.86
CA GLY A 201 2.21 -2.67 5.78
C GLY A 201 3.53 -3.15 6.36
N VAL A 202 4.58 -3.21 5.54
CA VAL A 202 5.94 -3.56 5.98
C VAL A 202 6.46 -2.55 7.01
N VAL A 203 6.36 -1.25 6.71
CA VAL A 203 6.80 -0.20 7.63
C VAL A 203 6.03 -0.28 8.95
N ALA A 204 4.69 -0.44 8.90
CA ALA A 204 3.87 -0.60 10.09
C ALA A 204 4.28 -1.80 10.94
N ALA A 205 4.45 -2.96 10.30
CA ALA A 205 4.81 -4.19 11.00
C ALA A 205 6.16 -4.09 11.71
N ILE A 206 7.17 -3.53 11.05
CA ILE A 206 8.49 -3.35 11.63
C ILE A 206 8.44 -2.33 12.78
N LEU A 207 7.76 -1.19 12.63
CA LEU A 207 7.62 -0.19 13.70
C LEU A 207 6.87 -0.76 14.91
N LEU A 208 5.77 -1.48 14.71
CA LEU A 208 5.03 -2.12 15.80
C LEU A 208 5.86 -3.18 16.53
N ARG A 209 6.66 -3.96 15.81
CA ARG A 209 7.60 -4.92 16.40
C ARG A 209 8.71 -4.23 17.20
N ILE A 210 9.26 -3.10 16.70
CA ILE A 210 10.23 -2.28 17.45
C ILE A 210 9.59 -1.74 18.74
N LEU A 211 8.32 -1.35 18.70
CA LEU A 211 7.56 -0.93 19.90
C LEU A 211 7.28 -2.08 20.87
N GLY A 212 7.40 -3.34 20.44
CA GLY A 212 7.18 -4.52 21.26
C GLY A 212 5.75 -5.05 21.21
N VAL A 213 4.98 -4.70 20.20
CA VAL A 213 3.68 -5.33 19.89
C VAL A 213 3.94 -6.77 19.43
N ASP A 214 3.10 -7.71 19.89
CA ASP A 214 3.23 -9.14 19.56
C ASP A 214 2.93 -9.41 18.07
N GLU A 215 3.42 -10.54 17.56
CA GLU A 215 3.35 -10.89 16.14
C GLU A 215 1.92 -11.09 15.64
N ASP A 216 1.05 -11.68 16.46
CA ASP A 216 -0.34 -11.92 16.07
C ASP A 216 -1.09 -10.60 15.89
N THR A 217 -0.87 -9.64 16.79
CA THR A 217 -1.43 -8.28 16.70
C THR A 217 -0.88 -7.51 15.49
N VAL A 218 0.42 -7.64 15.20
CA VAL A 218 1.04 -7.05 14.01
C VAL A 218 0.47 -7.64 12.74
N MET A 219 0.32 -8.97 12.68
CA MET A 219 -0.30 -9.66 11.55
C MET A 219 -1.76 -9.25 11.37
N ALA A 220 -2.51 -9.11 12.46
CA ALA A 220 -3.90 -8.66 12.42
C ALA A 220 -4.03 -7.24 11.85
N ASP A 221 -3.16 -6.28 12.24
CA ASP A 221 -3.14 -4.96 11.62
C ASP A 221 -2.80 -5.04 10.12
N TYR A 222 -1.84 -5.85 9.73
CA TYR A 222 -1.49 -6.00 8.31
C TYR A 222 -2.68 -6.50 7.49
N LEU A 223 -3.32 -7.59 7.92
CA LEU A 223 -4.46 -8.21 7.25
C LEU A 223 -5.75 -7.37 7.31
N LEU A 224 -5.89 -6.46 8.28
CA LEU A 224 -7.01 -5.54 8.39
C LEU A 224 -7.20 -4.70 7.11
N SER A 225 -6.14 -4.47 6.34
CA SER A 225 -6.23 -3.77 5.05
C SER A 225 -7.18 -4.45 4.07
N ASN A 226 -7.36 -5.78 4.13
CA ASN A 226 -8.31 -6.51 3.29
C ASN A 226 -9.76 -6.14 3.66
N GLU A 227 -10.05 -6.03 4.96
CA GLU A 227 -11.37 -5.67 5.47
C GLU A 227 -11.70 -4.21 5.16
N VAL A 228 -10.78 -3.29 5.51
CA VAL A 228 -10.95 -1.84 5.28
C VAL A 228 -11.16 -1.54 3.79
N ARG A 229 -10.48 -2.27 2.92
CA ARG A 229 -10.54 -2.08 1.47
C ARG A 229 -11.50 -3.03 0.77
N ARG A 230 -12.27 -3.86 1.47
CA ARG A 230 -13.13 -4.92 0.91
C ARG A 230 -13.94 -4.44 -0.28
N ARG A 231 -14.72 -3.36 -0.13
CA ARG A 231 -15.56 -2.83 -1.21
C ARG A 231 -14.76 -2.40 -2.44
N TRP A 232 -13.60 -1.78 -2.21
CA TRP A 232 -12.72 -1.40 -3.30
C TRP A 232 -12.17 -2.65 -4.01
N ILE A 233 -11.74 -3.66 -3.26
CA ILE A 233 -11.22 -4.93 -3.79
C ILE A 233 -12.28 -5.64 -4.63
N GLU A 234 -13.50 -5.79 -4.12
CA GLU A 234 -14.62 -6.43 -4.84
C GLU A 234 -14.92 -5.72 -6.17
N THR A 235 -14.92 -4.39 -6.16
CA THR A 235 -15.15 -3.61 -7.39
C THR A 235 -13.95 -3.71 -8.35
N ALA A 236 -12.74 -3.63 -7.82
CA ALA A 236 -11.52 -3.77 -8.60
C ALA A 236 -11.43 -5.16 -9.24
N GLU A 237 -11.79 -6.22 -8.51
CA GLU A 237 -11.80 -7.60 -9.05
C GLU A 237 -12.70 -7.71 -10.29
N ILE A 238 -13.90 -7.14 -10.25
CA ILE A 238 -14.83 -7.15 -11.38
C ILE A 238 -14.22 -6.40 -12.58
N ASP A 239 -13.64 -5.22 -12.35
CA ASP A 239 -13.07 -4.40 -13.41
C ASP A 239 -11.82 -5.02 -14.01
N TYR A 240 -10.92 -5.59 -13.18
CA TYR A 240 -9.73 -6.27 -13.67
C TYR A 240 -10.06 -7.58 -14.38
N ARG A 241 -11.00 -8.37 -13.88
CA ARG A 241 -11.48 -9.58 -14.55
C ARG A 241 -11.95 -9.26 -15.98
N ARG A 242 -12.71 -8.16 -16.14
CA ARG A 242 -13.13 -7.70 -17.47
C ARG A 242 -11.95 -7.33 -18.37
N ARG A 243 -10.97 -6.56 -17.86
CA ARG A 243 -9.76 -6.16 -18.61
C ARG A 243 -8.90 -7.36 -18.99
N ILE A 244 -8.74 -8.33 -18.10
CA ILE A 244 -8.05 -9.60 -18.42
C ILE A 244 -8.78 -10.32 -19.55
N ALA A 245 -10.10 -10.46 -19.46
CA ALA A 245 -10.91 -11.09 -20.49
C ALA A 245 -10.77 -10.41 -21.85
N GLU A 246 -10.83 -9.07 -21.88
CA GLU A 246 -10.62 -8.27 -23.12
C GLU A 246 -9.25 -8.52 -23.74
N ARG A 247 -8.18 -8.59 -22.94
CA ARG A 247 -6.82 -8.87 -23.42
C ARG A 247 -6.64 -10.29 -23.94
N LEU A 248 -7.31 -11.26 -23.30
CA LEU A 248 -7.27 -12.67 -23.69
C LEU A 248 -8.25 -13.02 -24.83
N GLY A 249 -9.12 -12.08 -25.26
CA GLY A 249 -10.16 -12.33 -26.25
C GLY A 249 -11.24 -13.31 -25.77
N THR A 250 -11.52 -13.36 -24.45
CA THR A 250 -12.51 -14.25 -23.83
C THR A 250 -13.60 -13.45 -23.08
N LYS A 251 -14.54 -14.14 -22.43
CA LYS A 251 -15.53 -13.48 -21.55
C LYS A 251 -15.02 -13.43 -20.09
N PRO A 252 -15.57 -12.48 -19.27
CA PRO A 252 -15.13 -12.35 -17.88
C PRO A 252 -15.33 -13.63 -17.05
N ASP A 253 -16.37 -14.40 -17.29
CA ASP A 253 -16.66 -15.69 -16.63
C ASP A 253 -15.80 -16.85 -17.12
N GLU A 254 -15.10 -16.67 -18.24
CA GLU A 254 -14.21 -17.66 -18.86
C GLU A 254 -12.72 -17.37 -18.56
N VAL A 255 -12.39 -16.32 -17.77
CA VAL A 255 -11.00 -16.04 -17.39
C VAL A 255 -10.42 -17.19 -16.58
N PRO A 256 -9.26 -17.75 -16.99
CA PRO A 256 -8.65 -18.90 -16.33
C PRO A 256 -8.33 -18.65 -14.85
N GLU A 257 -8.52 -19.65 -14.01
CA GLU A 257 -8.35 -19.57 -12.55
C GLU A 257 -6.92 -19.15 -12.14
N ASN A 258 -5.89 -19.61 -12.84
CA ASN A 258 -4.51 -19.23 -12.56
C ASN A 258 -4.27 -17.70 -12.78
N ARG A 259 -4.95 -17.07 -13.75
CA ARG A 259 -4.88 -15.62 -13.95
C ARG A 259 -5.63 -14.87 -12.86
N MET A 260 -6.73 -15.41 -12.38
CA MET A 260 -7.42 -14.88 -11.21
C MET A 260 -6.59 -15.02 -9.94
N ALA A 261 -5.85 -16.11 -9.77
CA ALA A 261 -4.90 -16.27 -8.67
C ALA A 261 -3.81 -15.20 -8.66
N SER A 262 -3.28 -14.83 -9.85
CA SER A 262 -2.36 -13.68 -9.99
C SER A 262 -3.01 -12.36 -9.55
N LEU A 263 -4.25 -12.11 -9.98
CA LEU A 263 -4.99 -10.93 -9.57
C LEU A 263 -5.19 -10.87 -8.06
N TRP A 264 -5.62 -11.96 -7.44
CA TRP A 264 -5.80 -12.01 -5.99
C TRP A 264 -4.49 -11.84 -5.21
N ALA A 265 -3.38 -12.38 -5.72
CA ALA A 265 -2.05 -12.15 -5.15
C ALA A 265 -1.69 -10.65 -5.13
N LEU A 266 -2.12 -9.88 -6.14
CA LEU A 266 -1.89 -8.44 -6.21
C LEU A 266 -2.89 -7.62 -5.36
N LEU A 267 -4.14 -8.06 -5.22
CA LEU A 267 -5.20 -7.29 -4.55
C LEU A 267 -5.19 -7.45 -3.03
N TYR A 268 -4.88 -8.65 -2.51
CA TYR A 268 -5.00 -8.97 -1.09
C TYR A 268 -3.66 -8.89 -0.35
N CYS A 269 -3.70 -8.48 0.91
CA CYS A 269 -2.66 -8.81 1.89
C CYS A 269 -2.75 -10.29 2.21
N ARG A 270 -1.61 -10.98 2.25
CA ARG A 270 -1.53 -12.41 2.58
C ARG A 270 -0.51 -12.62 3.70
N GLN A 271 -0.82 -13.53 4.61
CA GLN A 271 0.01 -13.81 5.77
C GLN A 271 1.45 -14.16 5.35
N GLU A 272 1.61 -15.02 4.34
CA GLU A 272 2.91 -15.44 3.82
C GLU A 272 3.79 -14.29 3.31
N TYR A 273 3.22 -13.14 2.95
CA TYR A 273 3.99 -11.98 2.51
C TYR A 273 4.71 -11.32 3.69
N LEU A 274 4.02 -11.13 4.80
CA LEU A 274 4.63 -10.52 5.98
C LEU A 274 5.56 -11.50 6.68
N GLU A 275 5.19 -12.78 6.79
CA GLU A 275 6.04 -13.84 7.32
C GLU A 275 7.38 -13.91 6.58
N ALA A 276 7.36 -13.85 5.24
CA ALA A 276 8.57 -13.87 4.44
C ALA A 276 9.57 -12.75 4.79
N ILE A 277 9.09 -11.57 5.19
CA ILE A 277 9.97 -10.48 5.67
C ILE A 277 10.57 -10.83 7.01
N LEU A 278 9.71 -11.23 7.97
CA LEU A 278 10.14 -11.48 9.35
C LEU A 278 11.14 -12.65 9.40
N GLU A 279 10.86 -13.73 8.67
CA GLU A 279 11.75 -14.86 8.53
C GLU A 279 13.07 -14.48 7.87
N THR A 280 13.03 -13.78 6.72
CA THR A 280 14.23 -13.38 6.00
C THR A 280 15.10 -12.43 6.82
N ALA A 281 14.49 -11.53 7.60
CA ALA A 281 15.22 -10.63 8.50
C ALA A 281 15.98 -11.43 9.58
N VAL A 282 15.35 -12.44 10.18
CA VAL A 282 16.00 -13.27 11.19
C VAL A 282 17.04 -14.21 10.56
N ASP A 283 16.76 -14.80 9.42
CA ASP A 283 17.69 -15.69 8.71
C ASP A 283 18.98 -14.94 8.31
N GLN A 284 18.86 -13.68 7.88
CA GLN A 284 19.99 -12.91 7.41
C GLN A 284 20.80 -12.26 8.56
N TRP A 285 20.13 -11.84 9.62
CA TRP A 285 20.73 -11.08 10.72
C TRP A 285 20.85 -11.87 12.03
N GLY A 286 20.41 -13.13 12.06
CA GLY A 286 20.46 -14.05 13.19
C GLY A 286 19.37 -13.81 14.22
N THR A 287 19.07 -12.56 14.55
CA THR A 287 17.98 -12.20 15.51
C THR A 287 17.24 -10.96 15.05
N TRP A 288 16.01 -10.78 15.53
CA TRP A 288 15.26 -9.54 15.32
C TRP A 288 16.01 -8.30 15.83
N THR A 289 16.66 -8.40 17.01
CA THR A 289 17.44 -7.30 17.58
C THR A 289 18.63 -6.94 16.69
N SER A 290 19.36 -7.92 16.16
CA SER A 290 20.46 -7.68 15.23
C SER A 290 19.97 -7.06 13.92
N PHE A 291 18.81 -7.50 13.41
CA PHE A 291 18.19 -6.86 12.24
C PHE A 291 17.87 -5.38 12.49
N VAL A 292 17.30 -5.04 13.66
CA VAL A 292 17.00 -3.63 13.99
C VAL A 292 18.28 -2.81 14.13
N ALA A 293 19.29 -3.32 14.84
CA ALA A 293 20.52 -2.59 15.12
C ALA A 293 21.44 -2.49 13.89
N GLU A 294 21.71 -3.60 13.23
CA GLU A 294 22.70 -3.69 12.13
C GLU A 294 22.02 -3.60 10.77
N GLY A 295 20.89 -4.27 10.59
CA GLY A 295 20.12 -4.27 9.36
C GLY A 295 19.50 -2.90 9.09
N LEU A 296 18.74 -2.34 10.04
CA LEU A 296 18.12 -1.03 9.91
C LEU A 296 19.03 0.14 10.33
N GLY A 297 20.13 -0.12 11.05
CA GLY A 297 21.05 0.90 11.53
C GLY A 297 20.50 1.70 12.73
N LEU A 298 19.55 1.16 13.48
CA LEU A 298 18.92 1.81 14.62
C LEU A 298 19.61 1.37 15.92
N ALA A 299 20.45 2.23 16.48
CA ALA A 299 21.13 1.96 17.74
C ALA A 299 20.14 1.83 18.92
N ASP A 300 20.54 1.11 19.97
CA ASP A 300 19.69 0.83 21.13
C ASP A 300 19.15 2.09 21.81
N ASP A 301 19.94 3.14 21.92
CA ASP A 301 19.54 4.43 22.51
C ASP A 301 18.52 5.16 21.62
N HIS A 302 18.64 5.05 20.31
CA HIS A 302 17.66 5.56 19.36
C HIS A 302 16.32 4.82 19.51
N VAL A 303 16.36 3.47 19.55
CA VAL A 303 15.16 2.63 19.76
C VAL A 303 14.53 2.95 21.13
N ALA A 304 15.33 3.10 22.19
CA ALA A 304 14.84 3.45 23.53
C ALA A 304 14.13 4.82 23.53
N THR A 305 14.68 5.81 22.84
CA THR A 305 14.10 7.15 22.71
C THR A 305 12.77 7.10 21.96
N PHE A 306 12.71 6.39 20.85
CA PHE A 306 11.46 6.17 20.09
C PHE A 306 10.38 5.48 20.92
N ARG A 307 10.75 4.39 21.63
CA ARG A 307 9.83 3.68 22.54
C ARG A 307 9.34 4.57 23.67
N ALA A 308 10.20 5.41 24.27
CA ALA A 308 9.81 6.34 25.32
C ALA A 308 8.82 7.41 24.83
N ALA A 309 8.94 7.86 23.59
CA ALA A 309 8.01 8.83 22.99
C ALA A 309 6.63 8.22 22.70
N LEU A 310 6.57 6.94 22.31
CA LEU A 310 5.34 6.29 21.81
C LEU A 310 4.67 5.33 22.82
N LEU A 311 5.28 4.98 23.92
CA LEU A 311 4.70 4.04 24.89
C LEU A 311 4.31 4.72 26.21
N HIS A 312 3.24 4.24 26.84
CA HIS A 312 2.80 4.65 28.17
C HIS A 312 2.24 3.47 28.96
#